data_0c84e07370b019c8f437bcae872e907d
#
_entry.id   0c84e07370b019c8f437bcae872e907d
#
_cell.length_a   1.000
_cell.length_b   1.000
_cell.length_c   1.000
_cell.angle_alpha   90.00
_cell.angle_beta   90.00
_cell.angle_gamma   90.00
#
_symmetry.space_group_name_H-M   'P 1'
#
loop_
_entity.id
_entity.type
_entity.pdbx_description
1 polymer ?
#
loop_
_entity_poly.entity_id
_entity_poly.type
_entity_poly.pdbx_seq_one_letter_code
_entity_poly.pdbx_strand_id
1 'polypeptide(L)'
;MLYLVGLGLGDAKDITVKGLEVVRQCRRVYLEAYTSALTVGKEALEEFYGKELIVADRETVEQEADSILKEADAFDVAFLVVGDPFGATTHSDLVLRAVKLGIPYRVIHNASIMNAVGCCGLQLYNFGETVSIVFWTDAWKPESFFDKIKKNRQNGMHTLCLLDIKVKEQSLENLMKGRKIYEPPRYMSVNQAAEQLLTIIRNRRLQGEDPEVNSISSPKAEVYSVNSGTVVEAIVLRSTYSTESFGPTALF
;
A
#
# COMPACT_ATOMS: atom_id res chain seq x y z
N MET A 1 26.54 -3.46 1.48
CA MET A 1 25.56 -3.47 0.37
C MET A 1 24.15 -3.40 0.94
N LEU A 2 23.24 -2.69 0.26
CA LEU A 2 21.82 -2.60 0.62
C LEU A 2 21.00 -3.63 -0.15
N TYR A 3 20.22 -4.46 0.55
CA TYR A 3 19.25 -5.36 -0.04
C TYR A 3 17.83 -4.89 0.27
N LEU A 4 17.00 -4.66 -0.74
CA LEU A 4 15.57 -4.44 -0.57
C LEU A 4 14.88 -5.79 -0.83
N VAL A 5 14.18 -6.31 0.15
CA VAL A 5 13.62 -7.67 0.10
C VAL A 5 12.10 -7.61 0.29
N GLY A 6 11.37 -8.08 -0.72
CA GLY A 6 9.91 -8.25 -0.62
C GLY A 6 9.56 -9.47 0.21
N LEU A 7 8.61 -9.29 1.15
CA LEU A 7 8.14 -10.34 2.04
C LEU A 7 6.94 -11.12 1.50
N GLY A 8 6.32 -10.66 0.41
CA GLY A 8 5.03 -11.19 -0.04
C GLY A 8 3.87 -10.67 0.80
N LEU A 9 2.72 -11.34 0.74
CA LEU A 9 1.45 -10.79 1.20
C LEU A 9 0.78 -11.59 2.33
N GLY A 10 1.19 -12.82 2.59
CA GLY A 10 0.54 -13.69 3.56
C GLY A 10 1.25 -13.75 4.91
N ASP A 11 2.25 -14.60 5.01
CA ASP A 11 2.95 -14.86 6.26
C ASP A 11 4.49 -14.89 6.08
N ALA A 12 5.21 -15.27 7.13
CA ALA A 12 6.68 -15.32 7.11
C ALA A 12 7.25 -16.24 6.02
N LYS A 13 6.48 -17.22 5.52
CA LYS A 13 6.91 -18.20 4.53
C LYS A 13 6.80 -17.71 3.09
N ASP A 14 6.10 -16.60 2.86
CA ASP A 14 5.97 -16.00 1.54
C ASP A 14 7.26 -15.34 1.05
N ILE A 15 8.22 -15.14 1.94
CA ILE A 15 9.54 -14.67 1.53
C ILE A 15 10.14 -15.65 0.52
N THR A 16 10.75 -15.14 -0.54
CA THR A 16 11.45 -16.01 -1.49
C THR A 16 12.64 -16.71 -0.83
N VAL A 17 13.01 -17.92 -1.29
CA VAL A 17 14.20 -18.63 -0.80
C VAL A 17 15.43 -17.72 -0.83
N LYS A 18 15.61 -16.98 -1.93
CA LYS A 18 16.72 -16.03 -2.08
C LYS A 18 16.64 -14.87 -1.07
N GLY A 19 15.45 -14.37 -0.80
CA GLY A 19 15.23 -13.34 0.22
C GLY A 19 15.63 -13.82 1.61
N LEU A 20 15.22 -15.03 1.96
CA LEU A 20 15.53 -15.65 3.24
C LEU A 20 17.04 -15.87 3.43
N GLU A 21 17.73 -16.36 2.39
CA GLU A 21 19.18 -16.53 2.41
C GLU A 21 19.91 -15.20 2.67
N VAL A 22 19.50 -14.14 1.98
CA VAL A 22 20.06 -12.80 2.15
C VAL A 22 19.79 -12.26 3.56
N VAL A 23 18.57 -12.36 4.06
CA VAL A 23 18.19 -11.91 5.40
C VAL A 23 19.07 -12.57 6.46
N ARG A 24 19.28 -13.89 6.35
CA ARG A 24 20.13 -14.64 7.28
C ARG A 24 21.59 -14.25 7.26
N GLN A 25 22.11 -13.78 6.13
CA GLN A 25 23.49 -13.37 5.96
C GLN A 25 23.75 -11.90 6.38
N CYS A 26 22.74 -11.04 6.25
CA CYS A 26 22.88 -9.62 6.57
C CYS A 26 23.19 -9.39 8.04
N ARG A 27 24.02 -8.40 8.31
CA ARG A 27 24.37 -7.98 9.67
C ARG A 27 23.24 -7.25 10.38
N ARG A 28 22.49 -6.42 9.64
CA ARG A 28 21.33 -5.67 10.10
C ARG A 28 20.15 -5.94 9.20
N VAL A 29 18.98 -6.06 9.80
CA VAL A 29 17.73 -6.30 9.10
C VAL A 29 16.68 -5.32 9.60
N TYR A 30 16.26 -4.43 8.73
CA TYR A 30 15.20 -3.46 8.99
C TYR A 30 13.86 -3.99 8.47
N LEU A 31 12.80 -3.81 9.24
CA LEU A 31 11.43 -4.12 8.84
C LEU A 31 10.66 -2.81 8.68
N GLU A 32 10.23 -2.53 7.47
CA GLU A 32 9.34 -1.41 7.18
C GLU A 32 7.97 -1.67 7.82
N ALA A 33 7.40 -0.65 8.47
CA ALA A 33 6.19 -0.79 9.26
C ALA A 33 5.21 0.40 9.10
N TYR A 34 5.10 0.97 7.88
CA TYR A 34 4.21 2.11 7.67
C TYR A 34 3.45 2.15 6.33
N THR A 35 3.90 1.43 5.29
CA THR A 35 3.17 1.36 4.02
C THR A 35 2.17 0.21 4.01
N SER A 36 2.47 -0.84 4.75
CA SER A 36 1.66 -2.05 4.84
C SER A 36 1.97 -2.79 6.14
N ALA A 37 1.09 -3.68 6.56
CA ALA A 37 1.30 -4.53 7.72
C ALA A 37 0.95 -5.98 7.39
N LEU A 38 1.81 -6.92 7.78
CA LEU A 38 1.46 -8.33 7.78
C LEU A 38 0.54 -8.64 8.95
N THR A 39 -0.34 -9.63 8.78
CA THR A 39 -1.18 -10.14 9.86
C THR A 39 -0.37 -10.86 10.94
N VAL A 40 0.80 -11.38 10.56
CA VAL A 40 1.77 -11.97 11.50
C VAL A 40 2.63 -10.87 12.13
N GLY A 41 2.80 -10.94 13.44
CA GLY A 41 3.62 -9.99 14.19
C GLY A 41 5.12 -10.12 13.87
N LYS A 42 5.88 -9.09 14.28
CA LYS A 42 7.35 -9.05 14.14
C LYS A 42 8.02 -10.30 14.72
N GLU A 43 7.54 -10.77 15.86
CA GLU A 43 8.08 -11.92 16.59
C GLU A 43 8.04 -13.20 15.76
N ALA A 44 6.96 -13.43 15.02
CA ALA A 44 6.83 -14.60 14.14
C ALA A 44 7.80 -14.51 12.95
N LEU A 45 8.06 -13.30 12.44
CA LEU A 45 9.06 -13.08 11.40
C LEU A 45 10.48 -13.35 11.93
N GLU A 46 10.80 -12.84 13.12
CA GLU A 46 12.10 -13.05 13.76
C GLU A 46 12.38 -14.54 14.03
N GLU A 47 11.38 -15.26 14.53
CA GLU A 47 11.47 -16.70 14.76
C GLU A 47 11.76 -17.46 13.47
N PHE A 48 11.01 -17.16 12.39
CA PHE A 48 11.17 -17.88 11.12
C PHE A 48 12.47 -17.53 10.40
N TYR A 49 12.87 -16.26 10.40
CA TYR A 49 14.10 -15.82 9.73
C TYR A 49 15.35 -16.13 10.53
N GLY A 50 15.22 -16.30 11.84
CA GLY A 50 16.35 -16.47 12.76
C GLY A 50 17.19 -15.19 12.91
N LYS A 51 16.54 -14.02 12.83
CA LYS A 51 17.17 -12.70 12.88
C LYS A 51 16.32 -11.72 13.69
N GLU A 52 16.97 -10.89 14.48
CA GLU A 52 16.35 -9.72 15.08
C GLU A 52 16.03 -8.67 14.00
N LEU A 53 14.83 -8.11 14.06
CA LEU A 53 14.35 -7.11 13.13
C LEU A 53 14.29 -5.73 13.80
N ILE A 54 14.83 -4.73 13.13
CA ILE A 54 14.77 -3.34 13.55
C ILE A 54 13.58 -2.71 12.85
N VAL A 55 12.56 -2.27 13.59
CA VAL A 55 11.41 -1.61 13.00
C VAL A 55 11.82 -0.26 12.45
N ALA A 56 11.57 -0.04 11.17
CA ALA A 56 11.78 1.21 10.47
C ALA A 56 10.42 1.84 10.14
N ASP A 57 10.09 2.92 10.86
CA ASP A 57 8.90 3.70 10.60
C ASP A 57 9.13 4.75 9.50
N ARG A 58 8.09 5.53 9.19
CA ARG A 58 8.17 6.57 8.17
C ARG A 58 9.26 7.60 8.46
N GLU A 59 9.40 8.03 9.72
CA GLU A 59 10.41 9.01 10.12
C GLU A 59 11.81 8.47 9.86
N THR A 60 12.08 7.23 10.29
CA THR A 60 13.35 6.53 10.06
C THR A 60 13.69 6.42 8.57
N VAL A 61 12.71 6.07 7.72
CA VAL A 61 12.95 5.82 6.30
C VAL A 61 13.01 7.11 5.48
N GLU A 62 12.13 8.08 5.76
CA GLU A 62 12.04 9.32 4.96
C GLU A 62 13.00 10.41 5.46
N GLN A 63 13.24 10.49 6.77
CA GLN A 63 14.05 11.56 7.37
C GLN A 63 15.45 11.09 7.79
N GLU A 64 15.55 9.85 8.30
CA GLU A 64 16.80 9.29 8.85
C GLU A 64 17.41 8.19 7.97
N ALA A 65 17.02 8.11 6.68
CA ALA A 65 17.52 7.11 5.73
C ALA A 65 19.05 7.03 5.69
N ASP A 66 19.76 8.13 5.94
CA ASP A 66 21.21 8.19 5.94
C ASP A 66 21.85 7.26 6.99
N SER A 67 21.14 6.96 8.10
CA SER A 67 21.60 6.00 9.10
C SER A 67 21.64 4.58 8.55
N ILE A 68 20.59 4.16 7.84
CA ILE A 68 20.48 2.86 7.17
C ILE A 68 21.55 2.75 6.07
N LEU A 69 21.71 3.80 5.27
CA LEU A 69 22.65 3.83 4.15
C LEU A 69 24.11 3.82 4.62
N LYS A 70 24.43 4.53 5.70
CA LYS A 70 25.76 4.51 6.30
C LYS A 70 26.16 3.11 6.79
N GLU A 71 25.21 2.37 7.36
CA GLU A 71 25.45 0.98 7.74
C GLU A 71 25.64 0.10 6.49
N ALA A 72 24.86 0.34 5.41
CA ALA A 72 24.95 -0.43 4.17
C ALA A 72 26.24 -0.20 3.40
N ASP A 73 26.94 0.91 3.62
CA ASP A 73 28.30 1.14 3.12
C ASP A 73 29.32 0.23 3.83
N ALA A 74 29.18 0.07 5.14
CA ALA A 74 30.12 -0.69 5.95
C ALA A 74 29.93 -2.22 5.88
N PHE A 75 28.68 -2.69 5.76
CA PHE A 75 28.32 -4.12 5.74
C PHE A 75 26.99 -4.37 5.03
N ASP A 76 26.60 -5.65 4.92
CA ASP A 76 25.33 -6.03 4.29
C ASP A 76 24.16 -5.74 5.22
N VAL A 77 23.19 -4.98 4.69
CA VAL A 77 21.95 -4.56 5.36
C VAL A 77 20.78 -5.01 4.52
N ALA A 78 19.77 -5.63 5.13
CA ALA A 78 18.49 -5.91 4.49
C ALA A 78 17.42 -4.94 4.96
N PHE A 79 16.63 -4.43 4.01
CA PHE A 79 15.44 -3.63 4.23
C PHE A 79 14.23 -4.42 3.73
N LEU A 80 13.42 -4.91 4.67
CA LEU A 80 12.29 -5.79 4.41
C LEU A 80 11.02 -4.96 4.18
N VAL A 81 10.30 -5.28 3.12
CA VAL A 81 9.09 -4.58 2.72
C VAL A 81 7.96 -5.58 2.53
N VAL A 82 6.81 -5.32 3.12
CA VAL A 82 5.61 -6.13 2.89
C VAL A 82 5.19 -6.00 1.43
N GLY A 83 4.89 -7.11 0.78
CA GLY A 83 4.68 -7.15 -0.66
C GLY A 83 5.98 -7.14 -1.44
N ASP A 84 6.08 -6.29 -2.46
CA ASP A 84 7.28 -6.03 -3.26
C ASP A 84 7.87 -4.65 -2.90
N PRO A 85 9.19 -4.48 -2.87
CA PRO A 85 9.82 -3.22 -2.51
C PRO A 85 9.36 -1.99 -3.31
N PHE A 86 8.85 -2.19 -4.53
CA PHE A 86 8.36 -1.12 -5.41
C PHE A 86 6.86 -1.21 -5.71
N GLY A 87 6.18 -2.20 -5.16
CA GLY A 87 4.74 -2.40 -5.38
C GLY A 87 3.89 -1.59 -4.42
N ALA A 88 3.45 -0.40 -4.81
CA ALA A 88 2.66 0.54 -4.00
C ALA A 88 3.41 1.06 -2.77
N THR A 89 4.69 1.38 -2.93
CA THR A 89 5.59 1.90 -1.89
C THR A 89 6.30 3.18 -2.33
N THR A 90 7.03 3.81 -1.41
CA THR A 90 7.86 5.01 -1.67
C THR A 90 9.37 4.72 -1.65
N HIS A 91 9.76 3.44 -1.62
CA HIS A 91 11.16 3.04 -1.34
C HIS A 91 12.14 3.26 -2.51
N SER A 92 11.66 3.70 -3.67
CA SER A 92 12.54 4.18 -4.75
C SER A 92 13.45 5.33 -4.31
N ASP A 93 13.02 6.17 -3.36
CA ASP A 93 13.83 7.24 -2.80
C ASP A 93 15.08 6.69 -2.07
N LEU A 94 14.92 5.64 -1.27
CA LEU A 94 16.03 4.98 -0.58
C LEU A 94 17.09 4.45 -1.57
N VAL A 95 16.61 3.88 -2.70
CA VAL A 95 17.52 3.41 -3.78
C VAL A 95 18.23 4.57 -4.44
N LEU A 96 17.52 5.66 -4.76
CA LEU A 96 18.14 6.84 -5.37
C LEU A 96 19.21 7.47 -4.47
N ARG A 97 18.97 7.51 -3.17
CA ARG A 97 19.97 7.96 -2.18
C ARG A 97 21.18 7.02 -2.14
N ALA A 98 20.96 5.68 -2.12
CA ALA A 98 22.04 4.70 -2.17
C ALA A 98 22.92 4.89 -3.40
N VAL A 99 22.32 5.05 -4.59
CA VAL A 99 23.02 5.33 -5.85
C VAL A 99 23.85 6.61 -5.76
N LYS A 100 23.26 7.69 -5.22
CA LYS A 100 23.94 8.98 -5.05
C LYS A 100 25.17 8.88 -4.13
N LEU A 101 25.12 8.01 -3.13
CA LEU A 101 26.21 7.75 -2.19
C LEU A 101 27.21 6.69 -2.69
N GLY A 102 26.99 6.09 -3.87
CA GLY A 102 27.83 5.03 -4.40
C GLY A 102 27.69 3.68 -3.68
N ILE A 103 26.63 3.50 -2.88
CA ILE A 103 26.36 2.28 -2.13
C ILE A 103 25.72 1.25 -3.06
N PRO A 104 26.33 0.05 -3.22
CA PRO A 104 25.74 -1.01 -4.03
C PRO A 104 24.41 -1.46 -3.43
N TYR A 105 23.41 -1.70 -4.28
CA TYR A 105 22.13 -2.23 -3.83
C TYR A 105 21.67 -3.40 -4.70
N ARG A 106 20.78 -4.22 -4.14
CA ARG A 106 20.12 -5.31 -4.85
C ARG A 106 18.67 -5.43 -4.40
N VAL A 107 17.78 -5.63 -5.37
CA VAL A 107 16.35 -5.86 -5.11
C VAL A 107 16.03 -7.33 -5.24
N ILE A 108 15.27 -7.85 -4.28
CA ILE A 108 14.68 -9.19 -4.30
C ILE A 108 13.18 -9.01 -4.31
N HIS A 109 12.61 -9.15 -5.50
CA HIS A 109 11.18 -8.96 -5.75
C HIS A 109 10.33 -10.05 -5.12
N ASN A 110 9.06 -9.72 -4.90
CA ASN A 110 8.03 -10.64 -4.45
C ASN A 110 6.65 -10.21 -4.99
N ALA A 111 5.60 -10.93 -4.64
CA ALA A 111 4.23 -10.54 -4.97
C ALA A 111 3.83 -9.27 -4.22
N SER A 112 3.05 -8.40 -4.87
CA SER A 112 2.44 -7.22 -4.28
C SER A 112 0.95 -7.15 -4.66
N ILE A 113 0.20 -6.27 -4.02
CA ILE A 113 -1.21 -6.03 -4.37
C ILE A 113 -1.37 -5.64 -5.84
N MET A 114 -0.36 -5.03 -6.45
CA MET A 114 -0.38 -4.60 -7.84
C MET A 114 -0.56 -5.76 -8.84
N ASN A 115 -0.09 -6.96 -8.49
CA ASN A 115 -0.30 -8.17 -9.29
C ASN A 115 -1.29 -9.13 -8.64
N ALA A 116 -1.35 -9.20 -7.31
CA ALA A 116 -2.26 -10.07 -6.59
C ALA A 116 -3.74 -9.70 -6.81
N VAL A 117 -4.04 -8.44 -7.15
CA VAL A 117 -5.39 -7.99 -7.48
C VAL A 117 -6.05 -8.81 -8.60
N GLY A 118 -5.28 -9.48 -9.44
CA GLY A 118 -5.81 -10.39 -10.46
C GLY A 118 -6.65 -11.55 -9.91
N CYS A 119 -6.52 -11.89 -8.61
CA CYS A 119 -7.36 -12.88 -7.94
C CYS A 119 -8.85 -12.46 -7.85
N CYS A 120 -9.19 -11.20 -8.05
CA CYS A 120 -10.57 -10.72 -8.16
C CYS A 120 -11.29 -11.20 -9.45
N GLY A 121 -10.61 -11.93 -10.32
CA GLY A 121 -11.17 -12.46 -11.57
C GLY A 121 -11.16 -11.48 -12.75
N LEU A 122 -10.62 -10.27 -12.56
CA LEU A 122 -10.44 -9.29 -13.62
C LEU A 122 -9.02 -9.34 -14.18
N GLN A 123 -8.90 -9.24 -15.51
CA GLN A 123 -7.59 -9.27 -16.15
C GLN A 123 -6.79 -8.00 -15.85
N LEU A 124 -5.54 -8.15 -15.42
CA LEU A 124 -4.66 -7.03 -15.07
C LEU A 124 -4.46 -6.02 -16.21
N TYR A 125 -4.50 -6.48 -17.46
CA TYR A 125 -4.38 -5.63 -18.65
C TYR A 125 -5.50 -4.59 -18.79
N ASN A 126 -6.63 -4.81 -18.12
CA ASN A 126 -7.81 -3.93 -18.17
C ASN A 126 -7.86 -2.96 -16.98
N PHE A 127 -6.81 -2.86 -16.17
CA PHE A 127 -6.69 -1.85 -15.12
C PHE A 127 -6.04 -0.58 -15.66
N GLY A 128 -6.58 0.56 -15.26
CA GLY A 128 -6.02 1.86 -15.53
C GLY A 128 -5.10 2.35 -14.40
N GLU A 129 -5.06 3.65 -14.19
CA GLU A 129 -4.24 4.26 -13.15
C GLU A 129 -4.70 3.80 -11.75
N THR A 130 -3.79 3.26 -10.96
CA THR A 130 -4.02 2.95 -9.54
C THR A 130 -4.11 4.24 -8.74
N VAL A 131 -5.03 4.31 -7.78
CA VAL A 131 -5.22 5.48 -6.93
C VAL A 131 -5.11 5.11 -5.46
N SER A 132 -4.75 6.10 -4.62
CA SER A 132 -4.83 5.99 -3.17
C SER A 132 -5.97 6.85 -2.66
N ILE A 133 -6.88 6.26 -1.88
CA ILE A 133 -7.96 6.97 -1.19
C ILE A 133 -7.49 7.25 0.23
N VAL A 134 -7.38 8.54 0.58
CA VAL A 134 -6.86 8.97 1.87
C VAL A 134 -7.97 9.28 2.86
N PHE A 135 -7.71 9.12 4.16
CA PHE A 135 -8.65 9.56 5.18
C PHE A 135 -8.92 11.06 5.07
N TRP A 136 -10.18 11.43 5.04
CA TRP A 136 -10.60 12.81 5.15
C TRP A 136 -10.56 13.29 6.61
N THR A 137 -10.23 14.55 6.76
CA THR A 137 -10.40 15.30 8.01
C THR A 137 -11.41 16.42 7.78
N ASP A 138 -11.83 17.09 8.84
CA ASP A 138 -12.78 18.21 8.70
C ASP A 138 -12.20 19.35 7.85
N ALA A 139 -10.88 19.59 7.97
CA ALA A 139 -10.18 20.67 7.26
C ALA A 139 -9.58 20.25 5.90
N TRP A 140 -9.46 18.96 5.61
CA TRP A 140 -8.75 18.47 4.41
C TRP A 140 -9.46 17.28 3.80
N LYS A 141 -10.08 17.51 2.63
CA LYS A 141 -10.86 16.53 1.88
C LYS A 141 -10.45 16.53 0.41
N PRO A 142 -9.29 15.96 0.07
CA PRO A 142 -8.85 15.91 -1.32
C PRO A 142 -9.74 14.99 -2.15
N GLU A 143 -9.96 15.38 -3.42
CA GLU A 143 -10.79 14.64 -4.37
C GLU A 143 -10.03 14.20 -5.63
N SER A 144 -8.73 14.47 -5.74
CA SER A 144 -7.93 14.22 -6.94
C SER A 144 -7.93 12.78 -7.41
N PHE A 145 -8.08 11.82 -6.49
CA PHE A 145 -8.23 10.41 -6.83
C PHE A 145 -9.51 10.11 -7.61
N PHE A 146 -10.57 10.89 -7.38
CA PHE A 146 -11.85 10.70 -8.07
C PHE A 146 -11.75 11.00 -9.57
N ASP A 147 -11.01 12.04 -9.96
CA ASP A 147 -10.84 12.40 -11.37
C ASP A 147 -10.09 11.30 -12.15
N LYS A 148 -9.13 10.62 -11.49
CA LYS A 148 -8.43 9.49 -12.07
C LYS A 148 -9.35 8.26 -12.22
N ILE A 149 -10.17 7.97 -11.22
CA ILE A 149 -11.20 6.91 -11.28
C ILE A 149 -12.17 7.19 -12.44
N LYS A 150 -12.64 8.43 -12.56
CA LYS A 150 -13.51 8.86 -13.65
C LYS A 150 -12.86 8.63 -15.01
N LYS A 151 -11.60 9.06 -15.18
CA LYS A 151 -10.83 8.87 -16.41
C LYS A 151 -10.66 7.40 -16.78
N ASN A 152 -10.31 6.54 -15.81
CA ASN A 152 -10.23 5.11 -16.02
C ASN A 152 -11.58 4.56 -16.53
N ARG A 153 -12.67 4.93 -15.86
CA ARG A 153 -14.01 4.49 -16.26
C ARG A 153 -14.38 4.95 -17.69
N GLN A 154 -14.10 6.20 -18.05
CA GLN A 154 -14.35 6.72 -19.39
C GLN A 154 -13.60 5.91 -20.47
N ASN A 155 -12.43 5.39 -20.13
CA ASN A 155 -11.62 4.54 -20.99
C ASN A 155 -11.99 3.04 -20.91
N GLY A 156 -13.06 2.66 -20.19
CA GLY A 156 -13.48 1.27 -20.02
C GLY A 156 -12.54 0.45 -19.12
N MET A 157 -11.68 1.10 -18.32
CA MET A 157 -10.69 0.45 -17.48
C MET A 157 -11.17 0.29 -16.03
N HIS A 158 -10.74 -0.78 -15.36
CA HIS A 158 -10.92 -0.98 -13.93
C HIS A 158 -9.97 -0.09 -13.12
N THR A 159 -10.30 0.19 -11.89
CA THR A 159 -9.44 0.98 -11.00
C THR A 159 -9.13 0.19 -9.74
N LEU A 160 -7.83 -0.01 -9.46
CA LEU A 160 -7.35 -0.43 -8.15
C LEU A 160 -7.25 0.79 -7.24
N CYS A 161 -7.99 0.77 -6.14
CA CYS A 161 -7.94 1.81 -5.12
C CYS A 161 -7.26 1.25 -3.87
N LEU A 162 -6.12 1.80 -3.52
CA LEU A 162 -5.41 1.50 -2.27
C LEU A 162 -6.03 2.34 -1.15
N LEU A 163 -6.34 1.71 -0.03
CA LEU A 163 -6.96 2.36 1.11
C LEU A 163 -5.93 2.83 2.12
N ASP A 164 -6.17 3.99 2.72
CA ASP A 164 -5.22 4.65 3.63
C ASP A 164 -5.02 3.88 4.93
N ILE A 165 -3.78 3.89 5.41
CA ILE A 165 -3.34 3.31 6.66
C ILE A 165 -2.76 4.42 7.53
N LYS A 166 -3.20 4.53 8.76
CA LYS A 166 -2.65 5.46 9.76
C LYS A 166 -2.01 4.69 10.87
N VAL A 167 -0.70 4.70 10.90
CA VAL A 167 0.12 4.21 11.99
C VAL A 167 0.79 5.41 12.66
N LYS A 168 0.98 5.37 13.97
CA LYS A 168 1.60 6.46 14.74
C LYS A 168 0.89 7.82 14.65
N GLU A 169 -0.44 7.84 14.59
CA GLU A 169 -1.18 9.08 14.83
C GLU A 169 -1.06 9.48 16.31
N GLN A 170 -1.03 10.77 16.56
CA GLN A 170 -1.06 11.32 17.91
C GLN A 170 -2.33 12.14 18.12
N SER A 171 -2.91 12.08 19.30
CA SER A 171 -3.95 13.05 19.66
C SER A 171 -3.37 14.47 19.65
N LEU A 172 -4.22 15.46 19.36
CA LEU A 172 -3.80 16.87 19.40
C LEU A 172 -3.16 17.25 20.73
N GLU A 173 -3.67 16.69 21.82
CA GLU A 173 -3.12 16.93 23.16
C GLU A 173 -1.69 16.39 23.29
N ASN A 174 -1.43 15.17 22.85
CA ASN A 174 -0.11 14.56 22.90
C ASN A 174 0.87 15.26 21.95
N LEU A 175 0.41 15.66 20.76
CA LEU A 175 1.21 16.42 19.81
C LEU A 175 1.61 17.79 20.38
N MET A 176 0.67 18.54 20.97
CA MET A 176 0.94 19.86 21.58
C MET A 176 1.87 19.78 22.78
N LYS A 177 1.82 18.67 23.52
CA LYS A 177 2.69 18.43 24.70
C LYS A 177 4.03 17.77 24.34
N GLY A 178 4.30 17.53 23.06
CA GLY A 178 5.52 16.83 22.59
C GLY A 178 5.66 15.40 23.10
N ARG A 179 4.54 14.76 23.48
CA ARG A 179 4.54 13.40 24.03
C ARG A 179 4.49 12.40 22.87
N LYS A 180 5.44 11.48 22.79
CA LYS A 180 5.46 10.39 21.80
C LYS A 180 4.49 9.24 22.22
N ILE A 181 3.22 9.57 22.45
CA ILE A 181 2.14 8.62 22.73
C ILE A 181 1.27 8.56 21.48
N TYR A 182 1.15 7.37 20.92
CA TYR A 182 0.47 7.12 19.64
C TYR A 182 -0.85 6.42 19.87
N GLU A 183 -1.83 6.77 19.03
CA GLU A 183 -3.10 6.08 18.94
C GLU A 183 -2.90 4.70 18.29
N PRO A 184 -3.79 3.72 18.55
CA PRO A 184 -3.76 2.45 17.83
C PRO A 184 -3.80 2.66 16.31
N PRO A 185 -3.11 1.82 15.53
CA PRO A 185 -3.21 1.86 14.07
C PRO A 185 -4.65 1.73 13.61
N ARG A 186 -5.03 2.50 12.60
CA ARG A 186 -6.33 2.40 11.95
C ARG A 186 -6.18 2.24 10.45
N TYR A 187 -7.09 1.47 9.89
CA TYR A 187 -7.13 1.11 8.49
C TYR A 187 -8.44 1.60 7.89
N MET A 188 -8.40 2.18 6.71
CA MET A 188 -9.62 2.64 6.04
C MET A 188 -10.42 1.43 5.58
N SER A 189 -11.68 1.36 6.01
CA SER A 189 -12.59 0.31 5.54
C SER A 189 -13.14 0.62 4.14
N VAL A 190 -13.58 -0.42 3.45
CA VAL A 190 -14.26 -0.32 2.15
C VAL A 190 -15.46 0.61 2.23
N ASN A 191 -16.24 0.54 3.32
CA ASN A 191 -17.41 1.40 3.53
C ASN A 191 -17.02 2.88 3.63
N GLN A 192 -15.95 3.21 4.36
CA GLN A 192 -15.45 4.58 4.47
C GLN A 192 -15.02 5.13 3.11
N ALA A 193 -14.30 4.34 2.33
CA ALA A 193 -13.90 4.73 0.98
C ALA A 193 -15.12 4.95 0.06
N ALA A 194 -16.11 4.05 0.11
CA ALA A 194 -17.33 4.17 -0.66
C ALA A 194 -18.15 5.42 -0.27
N GLU A 195 -18.25 5.74 1.02
CA GLU A 195 -18.92 6.95 1.51
C GLU A 195 -18.23 8.23 1.01
N GLN A 196 -16.89 8.26 0.98
CA GLN A 196 -16.16 9.39 0.42
C GLN A 196 -16.46 9.56 -1.08
N LEU A 197 -16.41 8.48 -1.86
CA LEU A 197 -16.74 8.51 -3.29
C LEU A 197 -18.18 8.99 -3.55
N LEU A 198 -19.15 8.46 -2.80
CA LEU A 198 -20.55 8.87 -2.91
C LEU A 198 -20.76 10.34 -2.53
N THR A 199 -20.02 10.82 -1.54
CA THR A 199 -20.08 12.23 -1.12
C THR A 199 -19.54 13.14 -2.22
N ILE A 200 -18.42 12.79 -2.87
CA ILE A 200 -17.89 13.54 -4.01
C ILE A 200 -18.92 13.58 -5.15
N ILE A 201 -19.50 12.43 -5.50
CA ILE A 201 -20.52 12.34 -6.55
C ILE A 201 -21.72 13.26 -6.25
N ARG A 202 -22.24 13.24 -5.01
CA ARG A 202 -23.36 14.08 -4.59
C ARG A 202 -23.02 15.57 -4.69
N ASN A 203 -21.86 15.97 -4.18
CA ASN A 203 -21.42 17.35 -4.19
C ASN A 203 -21.25 17.88 -5.62
N ARG A 204 -20.58 17.15 -6.50
CA ARG A 204 -20.38 17.55 -7.90
C ARG A 204 -21.70 17.62 -8.70
N ARG A 205 -22.66 16.74 -8.40
CA ARG A 205 -24.02 16.83 -8.97
C ARG A 205 -24.73 18.11 -8.57
N LEU A 206 -24.66 18.49 -7.30
CA LEU A 206 -25.28 19.70 -6.78
C LEU A 206 -24.66 20.97 -7.37
N GLN A 207 -23.36 20.95 -7.66
CA GLN A 207 -22.63 22.05 -8.27
C GLN A 207 -22.82 22.15 -9.79
N GLY A 208 -23.45 21.14 -10.41
CA GLY A 208 -23.65 21.11 -11.85
C GLY A 208 -22.35 20.93 -12.66
N GLU A 209 -21.29 20.56 -12.01
CA GLU A 209 -19.94 20.50 -12.61
C GLU A 209 -19.76 19.32 -13.57
N ASP A 210 -20.66 18.32 -13.55
CA ASP A 210 -20.43 17.10 -14.30
C ASP A 210 -21.74 16.45 -14.82
N PRO A 211 -22.14 16.74 -16.09
CA PRO A 211 -23.29 16.11 -16.70
C PRO A 211 -23.20 14.58 -16.81
N GLU A 212 -21.96 14.04 -16.89
CA GLU A 212 -21.75 12.59 -16.99
C GLU A 212 -21.91 11.88 -15.63
N VAL A 213 -21.72 12.57 -14.51
CA VAL A 213 -22.04 12.07 -13.17
C VAL A 213 -23.54 11.80 -13.04
N ASN A 214 -24.39 12.49 -13.82
CA ASN A 214 -25.83 12.24 -13.87
C ASN A 214 -26.18 10.91 -14.58
N SER A 215 -25.33 10.42 -15.48
CA SER A 215 -25.49 9.13 -16.15
C SER A 215 -25.05 7.94 -15.28
N ILE A 216 -24.38 8.19 -14.15
CA ILE A 216 -24.06 7.19 -13.13
C ILE A 216 -25.31 6.95 -12.27
N SER A 217 -26.43 6.58 -12.91
CA SER A 217 -27.70 6.33 -12.22
C SER A 217 -27.72 5.05 -11.39
N SER A 218 -26.69 4.27 -11.42
CA SER A 218 -26.43 3.16 -10.49
C SER A 218 -24.94 2.80 -10.57
N PRO A 219 -24.15 3.03 -9.53
CA PRO A 219 -22.84 2.40 -9.48
C PRO A 219 -23.09 0.92 -9.21
N LYS A 220 -23.15 0.12 -10.26
CA LYS A 220 -22.70 -1.27 -10.12
C LYS A 220 -21.18 -1.21 -9.96
N ALA A 221 -20.71 -0.53 -8.93
CA ALA A 221 -19.38 -0.71 -8.42
C ALA A 221 -19.41 -2.06 -7.71
N GLU A 222 -19.04 -3.10 -8.41
CA GLU A 222 -18.73 -4.36 -7.75
C GLU A 222 -17.44 -4.09 -6.99
N VAL A 223 -17.58 -3.98 -5.69
CA VAL A 223 -16.47 -3.76 -4.76
C VAL A 223 -15.93 -5.14 -4.40
N TYR A 224 -14.73 -5.42 -4.83
CA TYR A 224 -14.02 -6.63 -4.42
C TYR A 224 -13.02 -6.24 -3.33
N SER A 225 -13.23 -6.77 -2.12
CA SER A 225 -12.19 -6.73 -1.08
C SER A 225 -11.16 -7.80 -1.41
N VAL A 226 -9.91 -7.42 -1.58
CA VAL A 226 -8.81 -8.36 -1.74
C VAL A 226 -8.15 -8.54 -0.38
N ASN A 227 -8.55 -9.57 0.34
CA ASN A 227 -7.88 -9.97 1.58
C ASN A 227 -6.75 -10.94 1.22
N SER A 228 -5.53 -10.45 1.15
CA SER A 228 -4.33 -11.23 0.81
C SER A 228 -3.55 -11.69 2.05
N GLY A 229 -4.18 -11.69 3.25
CA GLY A 229 -3.46 -11.99 4.49
C GLY A 229 -2.61 -10.82 5.00
N THR A 230 -2.56 -9.72 4.26
CA THR A 230 -2.02 -8.43 4.69
C THR A 230 -3.17 -7.50 5.07
N VAL A 231 -2.90 -6.54 5.94
CA VAL A 231 -3.83 -5.45 6.22
C VAL A 231 -3.69 -4.37 5.12
N VAL A 232 -3.71 -4.79 3.85
CA VAL A 232 -3.88 -3.87 2.72
C VAL A 232 -5.29 -4.06 2.22
N GLU A 233 -6.20 -3.23 2.67
CA GLU A 233 -7.51 -3.18 2.06
C GLU A 233 -7.39 -2.43 0.72
N ALA A 234 -7.76 -3.09 -0.34
CA ALA A 234 -7.88 -2.51 -1.66
C ALA A 234 -9.27 -2.78 -2.20
N ILE A 235 -9.82 -1.81 -2.91
CA ILE A 235 -11.08 -1.97 -3.65
C ILE A 235 -10.79 -1.95 -5.14
N VAL A 236 -11.52 -2.78 -5.87
CA VAL A 236 -11.55 -2.72 -7.32
C VAL A 236 -12.88 -2.13 -7.76
N LEU A 237 -12.83 -1.02 -8.47
CA LEU A 237 -13.98 -0.44 -9.14
C LEU A 237 -14.02 -0.97 -10.57
N ARG A 238 -14.99 -1.85 -10.83
CA ARG A 238 -15.17 -2.44 -12.17
C ARG A 238 -15.81 -1.44 -13.13
N SER A 239 -15.26 -1.31 -14.32
CA SER A 239 -15.94 -0.60 -15.41
C SER A 239 -16.97 -1.52 -16.08
N THR A 240 -18.21 -1.08 -16.21
CA THR A 240 -19.36 -1.89 -16.68
C THR A 240 -19.50 -1.96 -18.20
N TYR A 241 -18.52 -1.56 -18.97
CA TYR A 241 -18.61 -1.60 -20.45
C TYR A 241 -18.34 -2.98 -21.06
N SER A 242 -18.02 -4.04 -20.30
CA SER A 242 -17.92 -5.39 -20.83
C SER A 242 -19.24 -6.14 -20.64
N THR A 243 -19.81 -6.61 -21.75
CA THR A 243 -21.07 -7.38 -21.82
C THR A 243 -20.95 -8.82 -21.30
N GLU A 244 -19.88 -9.20 -20.66
CA GLU A 244 -19.73 -10.53 -20.10
C GLU A 244 -20.17 -10.56 -18.65
N SER A 245 -21.34 -11.15 -18.44
CA SER A 245 -21.87 -11.51 -17.12
C SER A 245 -21.13 -12.75 -16.58
N PHE A 246 -20.03 -12.55 -15.89
CA PHE A 246 -19.54 -13.57 -14.96
C PHE A 246 -20.34 -13.40 -13.66
N GLY A 247 -20.98 -14.50 -13.21
CA GLY A 247 -21.75 -14.51 -11.97
C GLY A 247 -20.88 -14.14 -10.75
N PRO A 248 -21.51 -13.83 -9.60
CA PRO A 248 -20.78 -13.44 -8.41
C PRO A 248 -19.95 -14.63 -7.91
N THR A 249 -18.67 -14.62 -8.22
CA THR A 249 -17.72 -15.53 -7.60
C THR A 249 -17.32 -14.90 -6.28
N ALA A 250 -17.87 -15.42 -5.19
CA ALA A 250 -17.38 -15.11 -3.86
C ALA A 250 -15.90 -15.46 -3.82
N LEU A 251 -15.06 -14.49 -3.51
CA LEU A 251 -13.63 -14.70 -3.36
C LEU A 251 -13.30 -14.77 -1.88
N PHE A 252 -12.55 -15.79 -1.57
CA PHE A 252 -12.05 -16.25 -0.29
C PHE A 252 -11.25 -15.22 0.49
#